data_3446e4f268b17c5870349a113f777d6e
#
_entry.id   3446e4f268b17c5870349a113f777d6e
#
_cell.length_a   1.000
_cell.length_b   1.000
_cell.length_c   1.000
_cell.angle_alpha   90.00
_cell.angle_beta   90.00
_cell.angle_gamma   90.00
#
_symmetry.space_group_name_H-M   'P 1'
#
loop_
_entity.id
_entity.type
_entity.pdbx_description
1 polymer ?
#
loop_
_entity_poly.entity_id
_entity_poly.type
_entity_poly.pdbx_seq_one_letter_code
_entity_poly.pdbx_strand_id
1 'polypeptide(L)'
;LDDVVVEKLKLDVPPADLTEWKGVVSRIATRSKTCTIALVGKYVKLHDAYLSVMESLYHAGFENDSQVDIKWVESEDLIDQDACKEVFADVDGIIVPGGFGDRGIEGMIQAAQYARENNVPYFGICLGMQIMVMEYARNVLGYADANSSEFAPEGQHNVIDLMPDQQG
;
A
#
# COMPACT_ATOMS: atom_id res chain seq x y z
N LEU A 1 -15.99 -17.34 24.67
CA LEU A 1 -15.76 -16.25 25.62
C LEU A 1 -17.09 -15.66 26.11
N ASP A 2 -18.03 -15.35 25.20
CA ASP A 2 -19.30 -14.68 25.48
C ASP A 2 -20.12 -15.44 26.55
N ASP A 3 -20.30 -16.73 26.38
CA ASP A 3 -21.02 -17.58 27.34
C ASP A 3 -20.40 -17.53 28.76
N VAL A 4 -19.06 -17.54 28.83
CA VAL A 4 -18.34 -17.47 30.10
C VAL A 4 -18.54 -16.10 30.77
N VAL A 5 -18.52 -15.02 29.99
CA VAL A 5 -18.74 -13.67 30.50
C VAL A 5 -20.17 -13.52 31.03
N VAL A 6 -21.15 -13.94 30.24
CA VAL A 6 -22.58 -13.91 30.61
C VAL A 6 -22.83 -14.69 31.89
N GLU A 7 -22.28 -15.92 31.99
CA GLU A 7 -22.40 -16.75 33.19
C GLU A 7 -21.77 -16.12 34.43
N LYS A 8 -20.49 -15.65 34.30
CA LYS A 8 -19.75 -15.09 35.44
C LYS A 8 -20.31 -13.77 35.94
N LEU A 9 -20.81 -12.94 35.03
CA LEU A 9 -21.47 -11.70 35.39
C LEU A 9 -22.97 -11.85 35.72
N LYS A 10 -23.51 -13.07 35.59
CA LYS A 10 -24.92 -13.40 35.82
C LYS A 10 -25.85 -12.47 35.04
N LEU A 11 -25.53 -12.22 33.77
CA LEU A 11 -26.33 -11.37 32.92
C LEU A 11 -27.58 -12.12 32.42
N ASP A 12 -28.73 -11.46 32.51
CA ASP A 12 -30.01 -11.96 31.94
C ASP A 12 -30.16 -11.39 30.52
N VAL A 13 -29.45 -12.01 29.57
CA VAL A 13 -29.43 -11.62 28.16
C VAL A 13 -29.57 -12.85 27.26
N PRO A 14 -30.13 -12.70 26.05
CA PRO A 14 -30.18 -13.81 25.10
C PRO A 14 -28.77 -14.26 24.70
N PRO A 15 -28.62 -15.50 24.23
CA PRO A 15 -27.36 -15.98 23.67
C PRO A 15 -26.83 -15.05 22.59
N ALA A 16 -25.51 -14.84 22.53
CA ALA A 16 -24.88 -14.02 21.49
C ALA A 16 -25.08 -14.66 20.10
N ASP A 17 -25.53 -13.87 19.14
CA ASP A 17 -25.53 -14.29 17.73
C ASP A 17 -24.14 -14.05 17.13
N LEU A 18 -23.41 -15.14 16.91
CA LEU A 18 -22.05 -15.13 16.33
C LEU A 18 -22.02 -15.55 14.86
N THR A 19 -23.16 -15.54 14.16
CA THR A 19 -23.26 -16.06 12.79
C THR A 19 -22.32 -15.33 11.84
N GLU A 20 -22.27 -14.00 11.87
CA GLU A 20 -21.34 -13.20 11.04
C GLU A 20 -19.88 -13.51 11.38
N TRP A 21 -19.51 -13.53 12.66
CA TRP A 21 -18.14 -13.81 13.10
C TRP A 21 -17.68 -15.22 12.71
N LYS A 22 -18.57 -16.21 12.82
CA LYS A 22 -18.29 -17.58 12.35
C LYS A 22 -18.08 -17.59 10.84
N GLY A 23 -18.84 -16.79 10.08
CA GLY A 23 -18.64 -16.59 8.64
C GLY A 23 -17.26 -16.04 8.31
N VAL A 24 -16.79 -15.00 9.03
CA VAL A 24 -15.45 -14.45 8.86
C VAL A 24 -14.37 -15.50 9.15
N VAL A 25 -14.46 -16.20 10.29
CA VAL A 25 -13.50 -17.24 10.66
C VAL A 25 -13.47 -18.39 9.63
N SER A 26 -14.63 -18.76 9.09
CA SER A 26 -14.71 -19.76 8.03
C SER A 26 -13.99 -19.29 6.76
N ARG A 27 -14.21 -18.05 6.31
CA ARG A 27 -13.52 -17.49 5.14
C ARG A 27 -12.00 -17.47 5.34
N ILE A 28 -11.52 -17.10 6.52
CA ILE A 28 -10.10 -17.13 6.86
C ILE A 28 -9.52 -18.54 6.73
N ALA A 29 -10.26 -19.56 7.17
CA ALA A 29 -9.79 -20.94 7.18
C ALA A 29 -9.84 -21.63 5.80
N THR A 30 -10.69 -21.16 4.89
CA THR A 30 -10.98 -21.86 3.62
C THR A 30 -10.45 -21.15 2.37
N ARG A 31 -9.56 -20.16 2.54
CA ARG A 31 -8.96 -19.44 1.39
C ARG A 31 -8.25 -20.39 0.45
N SER A 32 -8.55 -20.28 -0.83
CA SER A 32 -8.08 -21.20 -1.87
C SER A 32 -7.06 -20.60 -2.83
N LYS A 33 -6.93 -19.27 -2.87
CA LYS A 33 -6.03 -18.54 -3.75
C LYS A 33 -4.87 -17.93 -2.97
N THR A 34 -3.80 -17.59 -3.67
CA THR A 34 -2.69 -16.78 -3.16
C THR A 34 -2.54 -15.51 -3.98
N CYS A 35 -2.05 -14.45 -3.36
CA CYS A 35 -1.80 -13.16 -4.00
C CYS A 35 -0.57 -12.53 -3.34
N THR A 36 0.44 -12.21 -4.13
CA THR A 36 1.66 -11.55 -3.65
C THR A 36 1.59 -10.05 -3.90
N ILE A 37 1.59 -9.26 -2.84
CA ILE A 37 1.57 -7.79 -2.92
C ILE A 37 2.92 -7.23 -2.47
N ALA A 38 3.61 -6.52 -3.36
CA ALA A 38 4.79 -5.77 -2.97
C ALA A 38 4.39 -4.49 -2.23
N LEU A 39 4.84 -4.35 -1.00
CA LEU A 39 4.76 -3.10 -0.25
C LEU A 39 6.10 -2.37 -0.39
N VAL A 40 6.10 -1.31 -1.20
CA VAL A 40 7.29 -0.51 -1.50
C VAL A 40 7.31 0.71 -0.59
N GLY A 41 8.24 0.77 0.34
CA GLY A 41 8.26 1.82 1.36
C GLY A 41 9.66 2.22 1.82
N LYS A 42 9.68 3.19 2.74
CA LYS A 42 10.89 3.74 3.36
C LYS A 42 11.24 3.08 4.69
N TYR A 43 10.27 2.37 5.31
CA TYR A 43 10.37 1.86 6.68
C TYR A 43 10.10 0.36 6.76
N VAL A 44 10.37 -0.35 5.67
CA VAL A 44 10.04 -1.79 5.53
C VAL A 44 10.81 -2.70 6.50
N LYS A 45 11.91 -2.22 7.07
CA LYS A 45 12.64 -2.93 8.14
C LYS A 45 11.91 -2.90 9.49
N LEU A 46 10.95 -1.99 9.66
CA LEU A 46 10.11 -1.87 10.82
C LEU A 46 8.65 -2.09 10.40
N HIS A 47 8.22 -3.34 10.31
CA HIS A 47 6.90 -3.73 9.81
C HIS A 47 5.75 -3.03 10.53
N ASP A 48 5.91 -2.74 11.81
CA ASP A 48 4.91 -2.02 12.63
C ASP A 48 4.56 -0.63 12.07
N ALA A 49 5.48 0.01 11.32
CA ALA A 49 5.20 1.28 10.65
C ALA A 49 4.06 1.17 9.63
N TYR A 50 3.82 -0.02 9.10
CA TYR A 50 2.80 -0.30 8.10
C TYR A 50 1.73 -1.28 8.58
N LEU A 51 1.57 -1.45 9.90
CA LEU A 51 0.64 -2.42 10.48
C LEU A 51 -0.78 -2.27 9.93
N SER A 52 -1.30 -1.04 9.86
CA SER A 52 -2.67 -0.80 9.35
C SER A 52 -2.82 -1.17 7.86
N VAL A 53 -1.78 -0.96 7.05
CA VAL A 53 -1.77 -1.33 5.63
C VAL A 53 -1.74 -2.84 5.50
N MET A 54 -0.88 -3.51 6.26
CA MET A 54 -0.74 -4.96 6.30
C MET A 54 -2.07 -5.64 6.71
N GLU A 55 -2.67 -5.18 7.80
CA GLU A 55 -3.96 -5.72 8.27
C GLU A 55 -5.08 -5.48 7.25
N SER A 56 -5.10 -4.31 6.59
CA SER A 56 -6.07 -4.02 5.54
C SER A 56 -5.94 -4.97 4.34
N LEU A 57 -4.72 -5.32 3.95
CA LEU A 57 -4.46 -6.30 2.89
C LEU A 57 -4.93 -7.70 3.30
N TYR A 58 -4.71 -8.12 4.54
CA TYR A 58 -5.22 -9.40 5.04
C TYR A 58 -6.75 -9.43 5.06
N HIS A 59 -7.41 -8.37 5.54
CA HIS A 59 -8.86 -8.27 5.54
C HIS A 59 -9.43 -8.32 4.11
N ALA A 60 -8.81 -7.64 3.16
CA ALA A 60 -9.17 -7.74 1.74
C ALA A 60 -9.03 -9.17 1.22
N GLY A 61 -7.97 -9.86 1.62
CA GLY A 61 -7.76 -11.26 1.29
C GLY A 61 -8.85 -12.18 1.81
N PHE A 62 -9.38 -11.93 3.04
CA PHE A 62 -10.47 -12.74 3.61
C PHE A 62 -11.76 -12.64 2.78
N GLU A 63 -12.06 -11.45 2.25
CA GLU A 63 -13.25 -11.24 1.40
C GLU A 63 -13.07 -11.75 -0.02
N ASN A 64 -11.83 -11.80 -0.52
CA ASN A 64 -11.54 -12.18 -1.91
C ASN A 64 -11.03 -13.62 -2.05
N ASP A 65 -11.25 -14.48 -1.05
CA ASP A 65 -10.81 -15.88 -1.07
C ASP A 65 -9.30 -16.03 -1.32
N SER A 66 -8.49 -15.09 -0.82
CA SER A 66 -7.07 -15.01 -1.10
C SER A 66 -6.23 -14.96 0.18
N GLN A 67 -5.19 -15.77 0.24
CA GLN A 67 -4.09 -15.56 1.16
C GLN A 67 -3.17 -14.50 0.57
N VAL A 68 -2.97 -13.40 1.28
CA VAL A 68 -2.09 -12.32 0.84
C VAL A 68 -0.72 -12.54 1.44
N ASP A 69 0.30 -12.66 0.57
CA ASP A 69 1.69 -12.66 0.94
C ASP A 69 2.29 -11.28 0.66
N ILE A 70 2.87 -10.64 1.68
CA ILE A 70 3.43 -9.29 1.55
C ILE A 70 4.93 -9.39 1.29
N LYS A 71 5.35 -8.92 0.11
CA LYS A 71 6.75 -8.75 -0.26
C LYS A 71 7.21 -7.36 0.15
N TRP A 72 8.04 -7.29 1.18
CA TRP A 72 8.58 -6.03 1.69
C TRP A 72 9.71 -5.55 0.81
N VAL A 73 9.60 -4.36 0.25
CA VAL A 73 10.57 -3.79 -0.70
C VAL A 73 11.04 -2.43 -0.20
N GLU A 74 12.34 -2.33 0.08
CA GLU A 74 12.96 -1.03 0.36
C GLU A 74 13.03 -0.21 -0.93
N SER A 75 12.44 0.98 -0.92
CA SER A 75 12.36 1.80 -2.13
C SER A 75 13.74 2.22 -2.66
N GLU A 76 14.73 2.36 -1.78
CA GLU A 76 16.10 2.73 -2.18
C GLU A 76 16.82 1.62 -2.98
N ASP A 77 16.35 0.37 -2.91
CA ASP A 77 16.92 -0.74 -3.68
C ASP A 77 16.45 -0.75 -5.15
N LEU A 78 15.39 0.00 -5.47
CA LEU A 78 14.83 0.10 -6.81
C LEU A 78 15.53 1.20 -7.63
N ILE A 79 16.77 0.94 -7.99
CA ILE A 79 17.65 1.93 -8.64
C ILE A 79 17.32 2.16 -10.11
N ASP A 80 16.72 1.18 -10.78
CA ASP A 80 16.34 1.23 -12.20
C ASP A 80 15.25 0.18 -12.54
N GLN A 81 14.83 0.12 -13.80
CA GLN A 81 13.80 -0.80 -14.27
C GLN A 81 14.27 -2.27 -14.31
N ASP A 82 15.57 -2.54 -14.38
CA ASP A 82 16.07 -3.92 -14.32
C ASP A 82 16.01 -4.46 -12.90
N ALA A 83 16.33 -3.65 -11.89
CA ALA A 83 16.10 -3.96 -10.49
C ALA A 83 14.59 -4.19 -10.20
N CYS A 84 13.71 -3.36 -10.77
CA CYS A 84 12.26 -3.54 -10.65
C CYS A 84 11.79 -4.87 -11.26
N LYS A 85 12.28 -5.26 -12.44
CA LYS A 85 11.93 -6.55 -13.09
C LYS A 85 12.32 -7.74 -12.22
N GLU A 86 13.49 -7.69 -11.61
CA GLU A 86 13.95 -8.76 -10.71
C GLU A 86 13.07 -8.83 -9.46
N VAL A 87 12.85 -7.67 -8.82
CA VAL A 87 12.09 -7.60 -7.57
C VAL A 87 10.62 -7.95 -7.76
N PHE A 88 10.00 -7.53 -8.86
CA PHE A 88 8.55 -7.69 -9.07
C PHE A 88 8.15 -8.85 -9.97
N ALA A 89 9.07 -9.75 -10.31
CA ALA A 89 8.81 -10.88 -11.23
C ALA A 89 7.66 -11.80 -10.78
N ASP A 90 7.44 -11.92 -9.48
CA ASP A 90 6.46 -12.80 -8.83
C ASP A 90 5.35 -12.04 -8.10
N VAL A 91 5.10 -10.79 -8.46
CA VAL A 91 4.20 -9.87 -7.76
C VAL A 91 2.91 -9.66 -8.54
N ASP A 92 1.78 -9.83 -7.87
CA ASP A 92 0.44 -9.62 -8.44
C ASP A 92 -0.06 -8.18 -8.32
N GLY A 93 0.54 -7.38 -7.43
CA GLY A 93 0.19 -5.98 -7.25
C GLY A 93 1.22 -5.22 -6.41
N ILE A 94 1.25 -3.91 -6.57
CA ILE A 94 2.19 -3.03 -5.87
C ILE A 94 1.39 -2.00 -5.06
N ILE A 95 1.74 -1.85 -3.78
CA ILE A 95 1.22 -0.79 -2.92
C ILE A 95 2.37 0.10 -2.46
N VAL A 96 2.21 1.42 -2.62
CA VAL A 96 3.14 2.43 -2.10
C VAL A 96 2.41 3.23 -1.03
N PRO A 97 2.76 3.06 0.24
CA PRO A 97 2.11 3.72 1.37
C PRO A 97 2.54 5.18 1.52
N GLY A 98 1.99 5.85 2.52
CA GLY A 98 2.39 7.19 2.94
C GLY A 98 3.81 7.25 3.49
N GLY A 99 4.40 8.44 3.46
CA GLY A 99 5.71 8.73 4.00
C GLY A 99 6.04 10.22 3.84
N PHE A 100 7.14 10.66 4.46
CA PHE A 100 7.60 12.04 4.44
C PHE A 100 9.08 12.11 4.05
N GLY A 101 9.49 13.29 3.53
CA GLY A 101 10.87 13.55 3.08
C GLY A 101 11.22 12.86 1.77
N ASP A 102 12.39 13.18 1.26
CA ASP A 102 12.88 12.88 -0.08
C ASP A 102 13.51 11.49 -0.25
N ARG A 103 13.84 10.82 0.85
CA ARG A 103 14.48 9.49 0.82
C ARG A 103 13.61 8.46 0.09
N GLY A 104 14.18 7.76 -0.89
CA GLY A 104 13.55 6.65 -1.61
C GLY A 104 12.47 7.05 -2.62
N ILE A 105 12.26 8.35 -2.89
CA ILE A 105 11.27 8.86 -3.84
C ILE A 105 11.52 8.31 -5.25
N GLU A 106 12.75 8.35 -5.73
CA GLU A 106 13.07 7.89 -7.09
C GLU A 106 12.79 6.39 -7.26
N GLY A 107 13.10 5.58 -6.26
CA GLY A 107 12.76 4.15 -6.30
C GLY A 107 11.25 3.88 -6.29
N MET A 108 10.47 4.70 -5.57
CA MET A 108 9.00 4.61 -5.65
C MET A 108 8.49 5.00 -7.04
N ILE A 109 9.10 6.00 -7.70
CA ILE A 109 8.78 6.38 -9.08
C ILE A 109 9.12 5.22 -10.04
N GLN A 110 10.27 4.54 -9.85
CA GLN A 110 10.62 3.35 -10.63
C GLN A 110 9.57 2.23 -10.45
N ALA A 111 9.09 2.00 -9.23
CA ALA A 111 8.03 1.02 -8.97
C ALA A 111 6.71 1.38 -9.67
N ALA A 112 6.32 2.66 -9.65
CA ALA A 112 5.13 3.14 -10.34
C ALA A 112 5.25 3.01 -11.87
N GLN A 113 6.41 3.33 -12.43
CA GLN A 113 6.71 3.15 -13.86
C GLN A 113 6.63 1.67 -14.25
N TYR A 114 7.26 0.79 -13.48
CA TYR A 114 7.19 -0.65 -13.72
C TYR A 114 5.75 -1.15 -13.73
N ALA A 115 4.96 -0.75 -12.74
CA ALA A 115 3.55 -1.14 -12.64
C ALA A 115 2.75 -0.73 -13.89
N ARG A 116 2.90 0.53 -14.33
CA ARG A 116 2.22 1.06 -15.52
C ARG A 116 2.65 0.35 -16.79
N GLU A 117 3.94 0.15 -17.00
CA GLU A 117 4.48 -0.44 -18.24
C GLU A 117 4.22 -1.94 -18.36
N ASN A 118 4.11 -2.65 -17.23
CA ASN A 118 3.89 -4.09 -17.20
C ASN A 118 2.44 -4.48 -16.84
N ASN A 119 1.52 -3.51 -16.74
CA ASN A 119 0.12 -3.74 -16.38
C ASN A 119 -0.06 -4.43 -15.01
N VAL A 120 0.83 -4.15 -14.06
CA VAL A 120 0.70 -4.61 -12.68
C VAL A 120 -0.20 -3.62 -11.93
N PRO A 121 -1.23 -4.07 -11.22
CA PRO A 121 -2.05 -3.20 -10.37
C PRO A 121 -1.20 -2.39 -9.39
N TYR A 122 -1.45 -1.09 -9.34
CA TYR A 122 -0.75 -0.17 -8.44
C TYR A 122 -1.75 0.58 -7.56
N PHE A 123 -1.47 0.65 -6.26
CA PHE A 123 -2.24 1.46 -5.33
C PHE A 123 -1.33 2.37 -4.51
N GLY A 124 -1.48 3.67 -4.68
CA GLY A 124 -0.74 4.70 -3.96
C GLY A 124 -1.57 5.33 -2.85
N ILE A 125 -1.06 5.33 -1.62
CA ILE A 125 -1.70 5.97 -0.46
C ILE A 125 -0.89 7.23 -0.11
N CYS A 126 -1.55 8.41 -0.03
CA CYS A 126 -0.92 9.68 0.33
C CYS A 126 0.30 9.96 -0.57
N LEU A 127 1.53 9.82 -0.08
CA LEU A 127 2.75 9.94 -0.87
C LEU A 127 2.73 9.02 -2.10
N GLY A 128 2.27 7.79 -1.98
CA GLY A 128 2.21 6.85 -3.10
C GLY A 128 1.30 7.32 -4.24
N MET A 129 0.22 8.04 -3.94
CA MET A 129 -0.61 8.69 -4.96
C MET A 129 0.16 9.84 -5.64
N GLN A 130 0.88 10.67 -4.87
CA GLN A 130 1.72 11.74 -5.41
C GLN A 130 2.83 11.20 -6.32
N ILE A 131 3.46 10.10 -5.93
CA ILE A 131 4.46 9.37 -6.72
C ILE A 131 3.90 8.99 -8.10
N MET A 132 2.69 8.44 -8.15
CA MET A 132 2.05 8.05 -9.42
C MET A 132 1.82 9.27 -10.33
N VAL A 133 1.44 10.42 -9.76
CA VAL A 133 1.25 11.67 -10.52
C VAL A 133 2.59 12.16 -11.07
N MET A 134 3.64 12.16 -10.25
CA MET A 134 4.98 12.56 -10.70
C MET A 134 5.52 11.62 -11.77
N GLU A 135 5.38 10.32 -11.61
CA GLU A 135 5.78 9.32 -12.62
C GLU A 135 5.10 9.56 -13.96
N TYR A 136 3.79 9.73 -13.94
CA TYR A 136 3.02 9.96 -15.15
C TYR A 136 3.42 11.27 -15.85
N ALA A 137 3.63 12.32 -15.06
CA ALA A 137 4.10 13.60 -15.60
C ALA A 137 5.48 13.49 -16.27
N ARG A 138 6.41 12.76 -15.65
CA ARG A 138 7.77 12.57 -16.20
C ARG A 138 7.77 11.69 -17.44
N ASN A 139 7.17 10.52 -17.37
CA ASN A 139 7.39 9.46 -18.36
C ASN A 139 6.30 9.40 -19.44
N VAL A 140 5.14 10.00 -19.22
CA VAL A 140 4.05 10.02 -20.21
C VAL A 140 3.85 11.41 -20.79
N LEU A 141 3.86 12.48 -19.97
CA LEU A 141 3.67 13.85 -20.44
C LEU A 141 4.97 14.54 -20.86
N GLY A 142 6.14 13.98 -20.53
CA GLY A 142 7.45 14.49 -20.94
C GLY A 142 8.00 15.64 -20.08
N TYR A 143 7.45 15.88 -18.91
CA TYR A 143 8.01 16.83 -17.93
C TYR A 143 9.08 16.16 -17.09
N ALA A 144 10.28 16.00 -17.65
CA ALA A 144 11.35 15.18 -17.06
C ALA A 144 11.75 15.58 -15.62
N ASP A 145 11.52 16.84 -15.24
CA ASP A 145 11.80 17.41 -13.91
C ASP A 145 10.54 17.47 -13.02
N ALA A 146 9.40 16.88 -13.43
CA ALA A 146 8.17 16.91 -12.64
C ALA A 146 8.39 16.37 -11.22
N ASN A 147 7.94 17.14 -10.23
CA ASN A 147 8.21 16.87 -8.83
C ASN A 147 7.08 17.39 -7.92
N SER A 148 7.29 17.25 -6.62
CA SER A 148 6.54 17.94 -5.58
C SER A 148 7.33 19.14 -5.07
N SER A 149 6.65 20.24 -4.75
CA SER A 149 7.27 21.40 -4.10
C SER A 149 7.84 21.07 -2.71
N GLU A 150 7.41 19.97 -2.08
CA GLU A 150 8.01 19.44 -0.85
C GLU A 150 9.48 19.03 -1.06
N PHE A 151 9.80 18.44 -2.22
CA PHE A 151 11.14 17.89 -2.51
C PHE A 151 11.97 18.80 -3.40
N ALA A 152 11.33 19.59 -4.24
CA ALA A 152 11.96 20.51 -5.18
C ALA A 152 11.21 21.85 -5.20
N PRO A 153 11.32 22.69 -4.15
CA PRO A 153 10.56 23.94 -4.05
C PRO A 153 10.80 24.90 -5.20
N GLU A 154 11.99 24.88 -5.82
CA GLU A 154 12.36 25.70 -6.98
C GLU A 154 12.14 24.98 -8.33
N GLY A 155 11.46 23.84 -8.33
CA GLY A 155 11.21 23.05 -9.54
C GLY A 155 10.29 23.80 -10.53
N GLN A 156 10.58 23.68 -11.84
CA GLN A 156 9.78 24.33 -12.88
C GLN A 156 8.42 23.63 -13.09
N HIS A 157 8.38 22.30 -12.89
CA HIS A 157 7.18 21.49 -13.10
C HIS A 157 6.80 20.75 -11.79
N ASN A 158 6.46 21.52 -10.74
CA ASN A 158 5.87 20.95 -9.55
C ASN A 158 4.41 20.58 -9.83
N VAL A 159 4.14 19.30 -10.02
CA VAL A 159 2.79 18.74 -10.28
C VAL A 159 2.04 18.44 -8.99
N ILE A 160 2.74 18.45 -7.87
CA ILE A 160 2.20 18.43 -6.50
C ILE A 160 2.68 19.71 -5.82
N ASP A 161 1.75 20.56 -5.42
CA ASP A 161 2.05 21.85 -4.84
C ASP A 161 0.96 22.29 -3.86
N LEU A 162 1.26 23.35 -3.09
CA LEU A 162 0.30 24.02 -2.23
C LEU A 162 -0.80 24.69 -3.07
N MET A 163 -2.04 24.60 -2.61
CA MET A 163 -3.12 25.31 -3.25
C MET A 163 -2.92 26.83 -3.08
N PRO A 164 -3.28 27.66 -4.08
CA PRO A 164 -3.04 29.11 -4.05
C PRO A 164 -3.62 29.83 -2.83
N ASP A 165 -4.71 29.33 -2.27
CA ASP A 165 -5.37 29.85 -1.07
C ASP A 165 -4.72 29.40 0.25
N GLN A 166 -3.74 28.50 0.20
CA GLN A 166 -2.96 28.01 1.35
C GLN A 166 -1.55 28.62 1.42
N GLN A 167 -1.22 29.48 0.50
CA GLN A 167 0.01 30.27 0.52
C GLN A 167 -0.23 31.50 1.42
N GLY A 168 0.09 31.36 2.71
CA GLY A 168 -0.04 32.40 3.73
C GLY A 168 1.24 32.65 4.50
#